data_ad7828d75750442045dbd6a05d8a51d7
#
_entry.id   ad7828d75750442045dbd6a05d8a51d7
#
_cell.length_a   1.000
_cell.length_b   1.000
_cell.length_c   1.000
_cell.angle_alpha   90.00
_cell.angle_beta   90.00
_cell.angle_gamma   90.00
#
_symmetry.space_group_name_H-M   'P 1'
#
loop_
_entity.id
_entity.type
_entity.pdbx_description
1 polymer ?
#
loop_
_entity_poly.entity_id
_entity_poly.type
_entity_poly.pdbx_seq_one_letter_code
_entity_poly.pdbx_strand_id
1 'polypeptide(L)'
;MDLAIITLCVLAVAAFLFITELIPLAVTAMAACTALGILGVLPSKQVYAGLSNSTVVLFGGMFVIGAAMFKTGLAEAIGIAVVKKAGTNQVPLMAAIMLVTIALSAVSSNTGTVACLMPVIIGICQAANISPSKELMPLAIAANVGGTITMIGTPPNVIVTGALTAAGLPTFGFFEFAYIGIPLSIIIVLYTLFIGRHFVPDKQAGAMDEEAVKAAAEEAGASGDGAPKSKTKMWISGIILLGVVACMALGLKTLPLHTAAVTGAILCVVTGCLKEKEAYAGIDWVTIFLFAGMLSVASAMEKTGAGKMIADTVVNMMGENPNPYVLTAVLFLISNVLTQFMSNTASAALLAPIGISIAQSIGADPKPVLMALGIAASMAFATPMATPPNTLVLGPGGFSFNDYVKVGVPMCLISLVASVIIIPIFWPF
;
A
#
# COMPACT_ATOMS: atom_id res chain seq x y z
N MET A 1 20.17 8.69 -31.24
CA MET A 1 19.76 7.48 -30.48
C MET A 1 18.24 7.44 -30.48
N ASP A 2 17.65 6.29 -30.69
CA ASP A 2 16.19 6.16 -30.63
C ASP A 2 15.69 6.55 -29.23
N LEU A 3 14.65 7.39 -29.19
CA LEU A 3 14.10 7.87 -27.92
C LEU A 3 13.53 6.72 -27.06
N ALA A 4 13.07 5.65 -27.71
CA ALA A 4 12.63 4.44 -27.02
C ALA A 4 13.80 3.74 -26.27
N ILE A 5 14.98 3.64 -26.92
CA ILE A 5 16.17 3.06 -26.32
C ILE A 5 16.66 3.91 -25.15
N ILE A 6 16.65 5.23 -25.28
CA ILE A 6 17.00 6.15 -24.17
C ILE A 6 16.06 5.92 -22.98
N THR A 7 14.75 5.84 -23.26
CA THR A 7 13.75 5.59 -22.21
C THR A 7 13.97 4.26 -21.51
N LEU A 8 14.26 3.19 -22.27
CA LEU A 8 14.58 1.86 -21.71
C LEU A 8 15.85 1.87 -20.85
N CYS A 9 16.89 2.58 -21.28
CA CYS A 9 18.10 2.73 -20.48
C CYS A 9 17.83 3.46 -19.15
N VAL A 10 17.08 4.56 -19.18
CA VAL A 10 16.69 5.29 -17.97
C VAL A 10 15.84 4.40 -17.05
N LEU A 11 14.89 3.65 -17.62
CA LEU A 11 14.04 2.72 -16.86
C LEU A 11 14.88 1.60 -16.23
N ALA A 12 15.83 1.02 -16.98
CA ALA A 12 16.71 -0.04 -16.46
C ALA A 12 17.60 0.46 -15.31
N VAL A 13 18.16 1.67 -15.43
CA VAL A 13 18.92 2.30 -14.35
C VAL A 13 18.02 2.58 -13.14
N ALA A 14 16.81 3.11 -13.35
CA ALA A 14 15.87 3.34 -12.27
C ALA A 14 15.47 2.02 -11.57
N ALA A 15 15.21 0.96 -12.34
CA ALA A 15 14.90 -0.37 -11.80
C ALA A 15 16.05 -0.92 -10.96
N PHE A 16 17.30 -0.82 -11.47
CA PHE A 16 18.48 -1.23 -10.73
C PHE A 16 18.63 -0.47 -9.40
N LEU A 17 18.42 0.86 -9.42
CA LEU A 17 18.51 1.69 -8.22
C LEU A 17 17.37 1.41 -7.23
N PHE A 18 16.16 1.07 -7.72
CA PHE A 18 15.05 0.66 -6.85
C PHE A 18 15.30 -0.70 -6.18
N ILE A 19 15.93 -1.64 -6.89
CA ILE A 19 16.24 -2.97 -6.34
C ILE A 19 17.39 -2.89 -5.33
N THR A 20 18.41 -2.08 -5.61
CA THR A 20 19.61 -1.97 -4.76
C THR A 20 19.47 -0.97 -3.62
N GLU A 21 18.48 -0.06 -3.71
CA GLU A 21 18.27 1.05 -2.77
C GLU A 21 19.54 1.88 -2.46
N LEU A 22 20.49 1.95 -3.42
CA LEU A 22 21.73 2.73 -3.29
C LEU A 22 21.48 4.22 -3.10
N ILE A 23 20.36 4.72 -3.61
CA ILE A 23 19.84 6.07 -3.36
C ILE A 23 18.37 6.00 -3.00
N PRO A 24 17.86 7.00 -2.21
CA PRO A 24 16.47 7.01 -1.78
C PRO A 24 15.49 6.90 -2.95
N LEU A 25 14.40 6.15 -2.76
CA LEU A 25 13.42 5.84 -3.81
C LEU A 25 12.84 7.08 -4.49
N ALA A 26 12.47 8.10 -3.71
CA ALA A 26 11.95 9.36 -4.22
C ALA A 26 12.98 10.09 -5.11
N VAL A 27 14.26 10.07 -4.71
CA VAL A 27 15.35 10.69 -5.48
C VAL A 27 15.58 9.94 -6.78
N THR A 28 15.55 8.59 -6.75
CA THR A 28 15.65 7.76 -7.95
C THR A 28 14.55 8.10 -8.97
N ALA A 29 13.29 8.17 -8.54
CA ALA A 29 12.16 8.49 -9.42
C ALA A 29 12.26 9.90 -10.00
N MET A 30 12.60 10.88 -9.16
CA MET A 30 12.77 12.27 -9.60
C MET A 30 13.98 12.44 -10.51
N ALA A 31 15.08 11.71 -10.27
CA ALA A 31 16.24 11.71 -11.15
C ALA A 31 15.91 11.09 -12.52
N ALA A 32 15.16 9.98 -12.55
CA ALA A 32 14.73 9.35 -13.79
C ALA A 32 13.87 10.29 -14.66
N CYS A 33 12.84 10.93 -14.10
CA CYS A 33 12.02 11.85 -14.87
C CYS A 33 12.80 13.11 -15.30
N THR A 34 13.71 13.61 -14.48
CA THR A 34 14.60 14.73 -14.81
C THR A 34 15.54 14.37 -15.95
N ALA A 35 16.14 13.17 -15.89
CA ALA A 35 17.01 12.66 -16.96
C ALA A 35 16.26 12.58 -18.30
N LEU A 36 15.02 12.10 -18.32
CA LEU A 36 14.19 12.06 -19.52
C LEU A 36 13.92 13.48 -20.09
N GLY A 37 13.81 14.48 -19.23
CA GLY A 37 13.72 15.89 -19.66
C GLY A 37 15.03 16.41 -20.27
N ILE A 38 16.16 16.19 -19.61
CA ILE A 38 17.51 16.62 -20.07
C ILE A 38 17.87 15.94 -21.40
N LEU A 39 17.54 14.66 -21.55
CA LEU A 39 17.80 13.88 -22.76
C LEU A 39 16.79 14.16 -23.90
N GLY A 40 15.86 15.11 -23.71
CA GLY A 40 14.91 15.55 -24.73
C GLY A 40 13.78 14.53 -25.04
N VAL A 41 13.58 13.53 -24.20
CA VAL A 41 12.49 12.55 -24.35
C VAL A 41 11.14 13.18 -23.98
N LEU A 42 11.12 13.96 -22.89
CA LEU A 42 9.93 14.68 -22.44
C LEU A 42 10.11 16.19 -22.56
N PRO A 43 9.09 16.93 -23.07
CA PRO A 43 9.10 18.40 -23.02
C PRO A 43 9.03 18.88 -21.57
N SER A 44 9.67 20.02 -21.25
CA SER A 44 9.82 20.57 -19.89
C SER A 44 8.51 20.59 -19.09
N LYS A 45 7.38 20.92 -19.71
CA LYS A 45 6.07 20.96 -19.06
C LYS A 45 5.58 19.58 -18.58
N GLN A 46 6.13 18.49 -19.11
CA GLN A 46 5.70 17.13 -18.83
C GLN A 46 6.63 16.41 -17.86
N VAL A 47 7.87 16.91 -17.67
CA VAL A 47 8.86 16.28 -16.77
C VAL A 47 8.30 16.14 -15.36
N TYR A 48 7.62 17.16 -14.84
CA TYR A 48 7.08 17.19 -13.48
C TYR A 48 5.54 17.21 -13.44
N ALA A 49 4.87 16.87 -14.54
CA ALA A 49 3.41 16.89 -14.62
C ALA A 49 2.77 15.90 -13.62
N GLY A 50 3.49 14.84 -13.26
CA GLY A 50 3.04 13.88 -12.23
C GLY A 50 2.74 14.54 -10.88
N LEU A 51 3.44 15.61 -10.48
CA LEU A 51 3.18 16.32 -9.22
C LEU A 51 1.78 16.96 -9.15
N SER A 52 1.19 17.31 -10.28
CA SER A 52 -0.17 17.85 -10.38
C SER A 52 -1.24 16.80 -10.73
N ASN A 53 -0.86 15.52 -10.76
CA ASN A 53 -1.81 14.44 -11.03
C ASN A 53 -2.86 14.36 -9.90
N SER A 54 -4.14 14.22 -10.29
CA SER A 54 -5.26 14.18 -9.34
C SER A 54 -5.15 13.06 -8.31
N THR A 55 -4.55 11.93 -8.69
CA THR A 55 -4.34 10.80 -7.79
C THR A 55 -3.23 11.09 -6.77
N VAL A 56 -2.19 11.82 -7.15
CA VAL A 56 -1.12 12.28 -6.22
C VAL A 56 -1.69 13.25 -5.20
N VAL A 57 -2.53 14.21 -5.66
CA VAL A 57 -3.22 15.17 -4.79
C VAL A 57 -4.19 14.48 -3.82
N LEU A 58 -4.96 13.50 -4.32
CA LEU A 58 -5.83 12.65 -3.50
C LEU A 58 -5.04 12.03 -2.35
N PHE A 59 -3.90 11.43 -2.67
CA PHE A 59 -3.10 10.69 -1.71
C PHE A 59 -2.52 11.60 -0.63
N GLY A 60 -2.00 12.77 -1.02
CA GLY A 60 -1.55 13.79 -0.07
C GLY A 60 -2.64 14.22 0.91
N GLY A 61 -3.87 14.47 0.43
CA GLY A 61 -5.01 14.81 1.30
C GLY A 61 -5.38 13.67 2.26
N MET A 62 -5.34 12.41 1.81
CA MET A 62 -5.68 11.27 2.65
C MET A 62 -4.61 10.97 3.71
N PHE A 63 -3.34 11.22 3.44
CA PHE A 63 -2.30 11.14 4.46
C PHE A 63 -2.57 12.10 5.62
N VAL A 64 -2.98 13.34 5.34
CA VAL A 64 -3.32 14.31 6.40
C VAL A 64 -4.52 13.85 7.23
N ILE A 65 -5.56 13.30 6.59
CA ILE A 65 -6.74 12.78 7.31
C ILE A 65 -6.36 11.57 8.17
N GLY A 66 -5.52 10.66 7.64
CA GLY A 66 -4.98 9.53 8.39
C GLY A 66 -4.17 9.97 9.61
N ALA A 67 -3.28 10.95 9.44
CA ALA A 67 -2.51 11.53 10.53
C ALA A 67 -3.42 12.15 11.61
N ALA A 68 -4.51 12.81 11.22
CA ALA A 68 -5.50 13.34 12.17
C ALA A 68 -6.16 12.22 13.00
N MET A 69 -6.48 11.08 12.38
CA MET A 69 -7.06 9.93 13.06
C MET A 69 -6.11 9.36 14.14
N PHE A 70 -4.81 9.26 13.83
CA PHE A 70 -3.82 8.79 14.80
C PHE A 70 -3.55 9.83 15.89
N LYS A 71 -3.33 11.10 15.53
CA LYS A 71 -3.01 12.18 16.49
C LYS A 71 -4.15 12.42 17.49
N THR A 72 -5.39 12.37 17.06
CA THR A 72 -6.56 12.52 17.96
C THR A 72 -6.84 11.30 18.83
N GLY A 73 -6.20 10.14 18.53
CA GLY A 73 -6.38 8.89 19.26
C GLY A 73 -7.61 8.08 18.84
N LEU A 74 -8.23 8.41 17.71
CA LEU A 74 -9.39 7.67 17.21
C LEU A 74 -9.04 6.21 16.92
N ALA A 75 -7.94 5.96 16.23
CA ALA A 75 -7.48 4.61 15.89
C ALA A 75 -7.22 3.77 17.15
N GLU A 76 -6.54 4.35 18.14
CA GLU A 76 -6.26 3.70 19.43
C GLU A 76 -7.54 3.40 20.21
N ALA A 77 -8.48 4.35 20.27
CA ALA A 77 -9.77 4.15 20.96
C ALA A 77 -10.59 3.02 20.34
N ILE A 78 -10.65 2.94 19.00
CA ILE A 78 -11.32 1.85 18.28
C ILE A 78 -10.62 0.52 18.57
N GLY A 79 -9.28 0.49 18.47
CA GLY A 79 -8.48 -0.71 18.75
C GLY A 79 -8.73 -1.27 20.15
N ILE A 80 -8.60 -0.41 21.17
CA ILE A 80 -8.83 -0.79 22.57
C ILE A 80 -10.27 -1.28 22.78
N ALA A 81 -11.28 -0.63 22.21
CA ALA A 81 -12.68 -1.00 22.39
C ALA A 81 -12.99 -2.40 21.83
N VAL A 82 -12.41 -2.73 20.66
CA VAL A 82 -12.62 -4.04 20.00
C VAL A 82 -11.87 -5.14 20.73
N VAL A 83 -10.58 -4.91 21.04
CA VAL A 83 -9.73 -5.92 21.67
C VAL A 83 -10.20 -6.25 23.09
N LYS A 84 -10.64 -5.26 23.87
CA LYS A 84 -11.24 -5.50 25.20
C LYS A 84 -12.48 -6.39 25.17
N LYS A 85 -13.27 -6.34 24.11
CA LYS A 85 -14.47 -7.20 23.95
C LYS A 85 -14.13 -8.64 23.59
N ALA A 86 -12.96 -8.91 23.00
CA ALA A 86 -12.54 -10.24 22.59
C ALA A 86 -12.16 -11.15 23.77
N GLY A 87 -11.85 -10.57 24.93
CA GLY A 87 -11.37 -11.31 26.10
C GLY A 87 -9.93 -11.76 25.99
N THR A 88 -9.53 -12.74 26.81
CA THR A 88 -8.14 -13.23 26.94
C THR A 88 -7.88 -14.57 26.23
N ASN A 89 -8.87 -15.12 25.55
CA ASN A 89 -8.67 -16.33 24.75
C ASN A 89 -7.92 -16.00 23.47
N GLN A 90 -6.84 -16.71 23.17
CA GLN A 90 -5.92 -16.43 22.07
C GLN A 90 -6.62 -16.31 20.69
N VAL A 91 -7.47 -17.26 20.31
CA VAL A 91 -8.09 -17.26 18.96
C VAL A 91 -9.10 -16.13 18.77
N PRO A 92 -10.05 -15.86 19.69
CA PRO A 92 -10.91 -14.69 19.61
C PRO A 92 -10.14 -13.37 19.66
N LEU A 93 -9.06 -13.30 20.45
CA LEU A 93 -8.20 -12.13 20.55
C LEU A 93 -7.50 -11.86 19.21
N MET A 94 -6.87 -12.86 18.62
CA MET A 94 -6.24 -12.79 17.30
C MET A 94 -7.25 -12.36 16.22
N ALA A 95 -8.45 -12.96 16.20
CA ALA A 95 -9.49 -12.58 15.26
C ALA A 95 -9.90 -11.11 15.41
N ALA A 96 -10.09 -10.63 16.64
CA ALA A 96 -10.46 -9.24 16.91
C ALA A 96 -9.34 -8.26 16.50
N ILE A 97 -8.08 -8.60 16.82
CA ILE A 97 -6.90 -7.83 16.40
C ILE A 97 -6.86 -7.73 14.89
N MET A 98 -6.97 -8.86 14.18
CA MET A 98 -6.93 -8.86 12.72
C MET A 98 -8.07 -8.05 12.11
N LEU A 99 -9.30 -8.21 12.58
CA LEU A 99 -10.46 -7.50 12.04
C LEU A 99 -10.38 -6.00 12.25
N VAL A 100 -10.00 -5.54 13.46
CA VAL A 100 -9.87 -4.10 13.70
C VAL A 100 -8.70 -3.51 12.92
N THR A 101 -7.60 -4.23 12.79
CA THR A 101 -6.44 -3.80 12.01
C THR A 101 -6.78 -3.68 10.54
N ILE A 102 -7.49 -4.66 9.95
CA ILE A 102 -7.98 -4.60 8.58
C ILE A 102 -8.85 -3.36 8.36
N ALA A 103 -9.82 -3.12 9.25
CA ALA A 103 -10.73 -1.99 9.13
C ALA A 103 -10.01 -0.63 9.20
N LEU A 104 -9.04 -0.49 10.11
CA LEU A 104 -8.24 0.73 10.24
C LEU A 104 -7.29 0.90 9.05
N SER A 105 -6.62 -0.17 8.63
CA SER A 105 -5.65 -0.14 7.54
C SER A 105 -6.31 0.10 6.18
N ALA A 106 -7.58 -0.25 6.02
CA ALA A 106 -8.33 0.02 4.80
C ALA A 106 -8.48 1.52 4.49
N VAL A 107 -8.40 2.38 5.51
CA VAL A 107 -8.64 3.83 5.37
C VAL A 107 -7.49 4.69 5.87
N SER A 108 -6.41 4.06 6.33
CA SER A 108 -5.24 4.76 6.85
C SER A 108 -3.93 4.01 6.57
N SER A 109 -2.80 4.57 7.00
CA SER A 109 -1.48 3.93 6.82
C SER A 109 -1.38 2.58 7.56
N ASN A 110 -0.91 1.54 6.85
CA ASN A 110 -0.61 0.23 7.43
C ASN A 110 0.41 0.35 8.58
N THR A 111 1.47 1.13 8.35
CA THR A 111 2.54 1.40 9.33
C THR A 111 1.99 2.07 10.57
N GLY A 112 1.21 3.14 10.40
CA GLY A 112 0.59 3.87 11.51
C GLY A 112 -0.38 3.00 12.30
N THR A 113 -1.14 2.15 11.64
CA THR A 113 -2.05 1.20 12.30
C THR A 113 -1.28 0.23 13.19
N VAL A 114 -0.19 -0.37 12.69
CA VAL A 114 0.65 -1.28 13.48
C VAL A 114 1.34 -0.54 14.63
N ALA A 115 1.96 0.61 14.36
CA ALA A 115 2.63 1.41 15.39
C ALA A 115 1.69 1.83 16.52
N CYS A 116 0.43 2.14 16.20
CA CYS A 116 -0.59 2.53 17.16
C CYS A 116 -1.12 1.35 17.99
N LEU A 117 -1.38 0.20 17.35
CA LEU A 117 -2.00 -0.95 18.02
C LEU A 117 -1.00 -1.85 18.74
N MET A 118 0.24 -1.91 18.29
CA MET A 118 1.27 -2.83 18.80
C MET A 118 1.50 -2.67 20.32
N PRO A 119 1.71 -1.47 20.89
CA PRO A 119 1.90 -1.32 22.33
C PRO A 119 0.68 -1.79 23.14
N VAL A 120 -0.52 -1.51 22.64
CA VAL A 120 -1.78 -1.93 23.27
C VAL A 120 -1.88 -3.46 23.30
N ILE A 121 -1.56 -4.12 22.18
CA ILE A 121 -1.60 -5.57 22.05
C ILE A 121 -0.57 -6.22 22.96
N ILE A 122 0.66 -5.70 23.02
CA ILE A 122 1.71 -6.20 23.93
C ILE A 122 1.23 -6.10 25.39
N GLY A 123 0.65 -4.97 25.79
CA GLY A 123 0.13 -4.78 27.14
C GLY A 123 -1.00 -5.78 27.49
N ILE A 124 -1.89 -6.07 26.54
CA ILE A 124 -2.96 -7.07 26.72
C ILE A 124 -2.39 -8.48 26.79
N CYS A 125 -1.44 -8.82 25.92
CA CYS A 125 -0.79 -10.13 25.94
C CYS A 125 -0.07 -10.39 27.27
N GLN A 126 0.64 -9.39 27.80
CA GLN A 126 1.29 -9.48 29.11
C GLN A 126 0.26 -9.69 30.23
N ALA A 127 -0.83 -8.91 30.25
CA ALA A 127 -1.89 -9.04 31.24
C ALA A 127 -2.64 -10.40 31.17
N ALA A 128 -2.73 -10.98 29.96
CA ALA A 128 -3.38 -12.27 29.70
C ALA A 128 -2.43 -13.48 29.79
N ASN A 129 -1.13 -13.24 30.02
CA ASN A 129 -0.08 -14.26 30.00
C ASN A 129 0.00 -15.02 28.66
N ILE A 130 -0.18 -14.28 27.55
CA ILE A 130 -0.06 -14.77 26.16
C ILE A 130 1.25 -14.23 25.58
N SER A 131 1.94 -15.04 24.77
CA SER A 131 3.14 -14.60 24.06
C SER A 131 2.78 -13.53 23.01
N PRO A 132 3.35 -12.30 23.07
CA PRO A 132 3.07 -11.25 22.11
C PRO A 132 3.35 -11.67 20.66
N SER A 133 4.35 -12.52 20.40
CA SER A 133 4.66 -13.04 19.07
C SER A 133 3.44 -13.65 18.37
N LYS A 134 2.57 -14.34 19.09
CA LYS A 134 1.36 -14.98 18.54
C LYS A 134 0.37 -13.96 17.95
N GLU A 135 0.39 -12.72 18.43
CA GLU A 135 -0.55 -11.67 18.04
C GLU A 135 0.10 -10.62 17.12
N LEU A 136 1.41 -10.40 17.25
CA LEU A 136 2.11 -9.35 16.50
C LEU A 136 2.29 -9.68 15.01
N MET A 137 2.60 -10.94 14.66
CA MET A 137 2.67 -11.32 13.25
C MET A 137 1.30 -11.26 12.55
N PRO A 138 0.20 -11.77 13.14
CA PRO A 138 -1.16 -11.54 12.64
C PRO A 138 -1.53 -10.06 12.51
N LEU A 139 -1.07 -9.19 13.43
CA LEU A 139 -1.25 -7.74 13.32
C LEU A 139 -0.64 -7.17 12.04
N ALA A 140 0.63 -7.49 11.75
CA ALA A 140 1.32 -7.02 10.55
C ALA A 140 0.67 -7.57 9.26
N ILE A 141 0.30 -8.86 9.25
CA ILE A 141 -0.41 -9.49 8.14
C ILE A 141 -1.75 -8.79 7.88
N ALA A 142 -2.52 -8.55 8.94
CA ALA A 142 -3.82 -7.87 8.86
C ALA A 142 -3.70 -6.43 8.34
N ALA A 143 -2.64 -5.71 8.73
CA ALA A 143 -2.38 -4.37 8.22
C ALA A 143 -2.10 -4.39 6.71
N ASN A 144 -1.27 -5.31 6.24
CA ASN A 144 -0.92 -5.43 4.83
C ASN A 144 -2.14 -5.81 3.97
N VAL A 145 -2.90 -6.84 4.36
CA VAL A 145 -4.08 -7.24 3.58
C VAL A 145 -5.22 -6.23 3.69
N GLY A 146 -5.40 -5.58 4.84
CA GLY A 146 -6.42 -4.55 5.05
C GLY A 146 -6.24 -3.36 4.11
N GLY A 147 -5.01 -2.96 3.84
CA GLY A 147 -4.68 -1.91 2.89
C GLY A 147 -5.18 -2.17 1.48
N THR A 148 -5.45 -3.42 1.09
CA THR A 148 -5.95 -3.74 -0.26
C THR A 148 -7.43 -3.50 -0.47
N ILE A 149 -8.20 -3.13 0.57
CA ILE A 149 -9.67 -3.02 0.47
C ILE A 149 -10.11 -1.73 -0.22
N THR A 150 -9.35 -0.65 -0.07
CA THR A 150 -9.69 0.64 -0.71
C THR A 150 -8.56 1.15 -1.58
N MET A 151 -8.88 2.10 -2.43
CA MET A 151 -7.86 2.76 -3.28
C MET A 151 -6.70 3.35 -2.46
N ILE A 152 -6.98 3.88 -1.27
CA ILE A 152 -6.01 4.64 -0.44
C ILE A 152 -5.36 3.82 0.68
N GLY A 153 -5.81 2.60 0.91
CA GLY A 153 -5.31 1.79 2.03
C GLY A 153 -3.84 1.41 1.90
N THR A 154 -3.33 1.32 0.66
CA THR A 154 -1.92 1.02 0.40
C THR A 154 -1.42 1.75 -0.85
N PRO A 155 -0.15 2.22 -0.88
CA PRO A 155 0.42 2.94 -2.01
C PRO A 155 0.28 2.24 -3.39
N PRO A 156 0.50 0.93 -3.53
CA PRO A 156 0.33 0.23 -4.80
C PRO A 156 -1.03 0.46 -5.47
N ASN A 157 -2.13 0.49 -4.71
CA ASN A 157 -3.47 0.71 -5.26
C ASN A 157 -3.60 2.07 -5.92
N VAL A 158 -3.04 3.10 -5.28
CA VAL A 158 -3.02 4.47 -5.81
C VAL A 158 -2.16 4.54 -7.07
N ILE A 159 -1.01 3.87 -7.06
CA ILE A 159 -0.05 3.87 -8.18
C ILE A 159 -0.66 3.22 -9.43
N VAL A 160 -1.26 2.04 -9.31
CA VAL A 160 -1.90 1.39 -10.46
C VAL A 160 -3.09 2.19 -10.98
N THR A 161 -3.85 2.86 -10.11
CA THR A 161 -4.93 3.77 -10.49
C THR A 161 -4.40 4.98 -11.24
N GLY A 162 -3.32 5.60 -10.74
CA GLY A 162 -2.72 6.76 -11.37
C GLY A 162 -2.02 6.43 -12.69
N ALA A 163 -1.46 5.23 -12.84
CA ALA A 163 -0.90 4.76 -14.10
C ALA A 163 -1.98 4.66 -15.19
N LEU A 164 -3.18 4.12 -14.85
CA LEU A 164 -4.33 4.14 -15.77
C LEU A 164 -4.75 5.56 -16.12
N THR A 165 -4.80 6.47 -15.13
CA THR A 165 -5.14 7.88 -15.36
C THR A 165 -4.14 8.52 -16.33
N ALA A 166 -2.85 8.30 -16.15
CA ALA A 166 -1.79 8.85 -17.00
C ALA A 166 -1.85 8.32 -18.43
N ALA A 167 -2.27 7.06 -18.60
CA ALA A 167 -2.49 6.43 -19.90
C ALA A 167 -3.85 6.78 -20.55
N GLY A 168 -4.66 7.66 -19.94
CA GLY A 168 -5.98 8.01 -20.45
C GLY A 168 -7.00 6.87 -20.45
N LEU A 169 -6.78 5.85 -19.62
CA LEU A 169 -7.60 4.65 -19.53
C LEU A 169 -8.65 4.76 -18.40
N PRO A 170 -9.74 3.97 -18.42
CA PRO A 170 -10.70 3.90 -17.32
C PRO A 170 -10.00 3.51 -16.02
N THR A 171 -10.20 4.33 -14.98
CA THR A 171 -9.56 4.16 -13.68
C THR A 171 -10.40 3.31 -12.72
N PHE A 172 -9.79 2.90 -11.60
CA PHE A 172 -10.53 2.25 -10.53
C PHE A 172 -11.36 3.24 -9.71
N GLY A 173 -12.55 2.78 -9.28
CA GLY A 173 -13.34 3.47 -8.27
C GLY A 173 -12.74 3.27 -6.87
N PHE A 174 -13.14 4.14 -5.92
CA PHE A 174 -12.58 4.14 -4.55
C PHE A 174 -12.71 2.79 -3.83
N PHE A 175 -13.88 2.15 -3.91
CA PHE A 175 -14.17 0.83 -3.33
C PHE A 175 -14.05 -0.33 -4.31
N GLU A 176 -13.58 -0.10 -5.52
CA GLU A 176 -13.44 -1.17 -6.52
C GLU A 176 -12.42 -2.22 -6.08
N PHE A 177 -11.43 -1.81 -5.32
CA PHE A 177 -10.46 -2.71 -4.69
C PHE A 177 -11.08 -3.66 -3.66
N ALA A 178 -12.25 -3.30 -3.07
CA ALA A 178 -12.94 -4.16 -2.12
C ALA A 178 -13.41 -5.49 -2.73
N TYR A 179 -13.66 -5.53 -4.04
CA TYR A 179 -14.09 -6.76 -4.72
C TYR A 179 -13.06 -7.89 -4.62
N ILE A 180 -11.78 -7.55 -4.55
CA ILE A 180 -10.71 -8.52 -4.31
C ILE A 180 -10.17 -8.43 -2.87
N GLY A 181 -10.05 -7.24 -2.30
CA GLY A 181 -9.47 -7.01 -0.97
C GLY A 181 -10.28 -7.64 0.16
N ILE A 182 -11.63 -7.61 0.11
CA ILE A 182 -12.46 -8.25 1.13
C ILE A 182 -12.36 -9.78 1.06
N PRO A 183 -12.56 -10.45 -0.08
CA PRO A 183 -12.34 -11.90 -0.19
C PRO A 183 -10.94 -12.33 0.25
N LEU A 184 -9.89 -11.64 -0.17
CA LEU A 184 -8.52 -11.92 0.28
C LEU A 184 -8.37 -11.77 1.79
N SER A 185 -8.91 -10.69 2.37
CA SER A 185 -8.87 -10.48 3.83
C SER A 185 -9.54 -11.63 4.57
N ILE A 186 -10.71 -12.09 4.11
CA ILE A 186 -11.42 -13.23 4.71
C ILE A 186 -10.56 -14.50 4.61
N ILE A 187 -10.03 -14.80 3.43
CA ILE A 187 -9.20 -15.99 3.19
C ILE A 187 -7.96 -15.97 4.09
N ILE A 188 -7.25 -14.83 4.15
CA ILE A 188 -6.02 -14.70 4.95
C ILE A 188 -6.33 -14.76 6.46
N VAL A 189 -7.41 -14.15 6.93
CA VAL A 189 -7.85 -14.24 8.33
C VAL A 189 -8.18 -15.70 8.68
N LEU A 190 -8.98 -16.38 7.87
CA LEU A 190 -9.33 -17.78 8.10
C LEU A 190 -8.09 -18.68 8.06
N TYR A 191 -7.22 -18.50 7.07
CA TYR A 191 -5.96 -19.22 7.01
C TYR A 191 -5.11 -18.97 8.27
N THR A 192 -4.98 -17.73 8.71
CA THR A 192 -4.20 -17.38 9.90
C THR A 192 -4.76 -18.01 11.16
N LEU A 193 -6.09 -17.95 11.36
CA LEU A 193 -6.75 -18.48 12.56
C LEU A 193 -6.71 -20.02 12.65
N PHE A 194 -6.84 -20.71 11.53
CA PHE A 194 -6.95 -22.18 11.54
C PHE A 194 -5.63 -22.88 11.24
N ILE A 195 -4.79 -22.34 10.37
CA ILE A 195 -3.55 -22.97 9.88
C ILE A 195 -2.33 -22.15 10.28
N GLY A 196 -2.29 -20.88 9.90
CA GLY A 196 -1.13 -19.99 10.03
C GLY A 196 -0.63 -19.84 11.45
N ARG A 197 -1.54 -19.78 12.43
CA ARG A 197 -1.19 -19.69 13.87
C ARG A 197 -0.25 -20.78 14.37
N HIS A 198 -0.24 -21.94 13.73
CA HIS A 198 0.62 -23.06 14.12
C HIS A 198 2.08 -22.84 13.63
N PHE A 199 2.25 -22.05 12.58
CA PHE A 199 3.57 -21.68 12.05
C PHE A 199 4.13 -20.41 12.71
N VAL A 200 3.27 -19.58 13.33
CA VAL A 200 3.73 -18.41 14.10
C VAL A 200 4.47 -18.90 15.34
N PRO A 201 5.73 -18.51 15.54
CA PRO A 201 6.52 -18.97 16.68
C PRO A 201 5.92 -18.48 18.00
N ASP A 202 6.11 -19.29 19.04
CA ASP A 202 5.75 -18.95 20.42
C ASP A 202 7.01 -18.45 21.13
N LYS A 203 7.24 -17.15 21.11
CA LYS A 203 8.43 -16.52 21.69
C LYS A 203 8.01 -15.45 22.68
N GLN A 204 8.77 -15.33 23.76
CA GLN A 204 8.61 -14.19 24.65
C GLN A 204 8.97 -12.90 23.92
N ALA A 205 8.35 -11.80 24.34
CA ALA A 205 8.59 -10.50 23.73
C ALA A 205 10.10 -10.19 23.70
N GLY A 206 10.59 -9.87 22.51
CA GLY A 206 11.92 -9.29 22.34
C GLY A 206 11.95 -7.84 22.81
N ALA A 207 13.13 -7.23 22.76
CA ALA A 207 13.25 -5.81 23.04
C ALA A 207 12.43 -5.00 22.01
N MET A 208 11.59 -4.10 22.51
CA MET A 208 10.87 -3.15 21.66
C MET A 208 11.84 -2.01 21.35
N ASP A 209 12.09 -1.78 20.09
CA ASP A 209 12.82 -0.60 19.62
C ASP A 209 11.85 0.60 19.70
N GLU A 210 11.87 1.28 20.85
CA GLU A 210 10.98 2.43 21.11
C GLU A 210 11.25 3.57 20.13
N GLU A 211 12.50 3.73 19.65
CA GLU A 211 12.85 4.75 18.67
C GLU A 211 12.25 4.41 17.30
N ALA A 212 12.35 3.16 16.84
CA ALA A 212 11.75 2.72 15.59
C ALA A 212 10.22 2.82 15.61
N VAL A 213 9.58 2.42 16.71
CA VAL A 213 8.11 2.56 16.88
C VAL A 213 7.70 4.03 16.90
N LYS A 214 8.46 4.87 17.58
CA LYS A 214 8.21 6.31 17.65
C LYS A 214 8.42 6.97 16.28
N ALA A 215 9.50 6.64 15.58
CA ALA A 215 9.76 7.14 14.23
C ALA A 215 8.64 6.73 13.25
N ALA A 216 8.21 5.47 13.27
CA ALA A 216 7.10 5.00 12.44
C ALA A 216 5.76 5.65 12.82
N ALA A 217 5.53 5.92 14.10
CA ALA A 217 4.36 6.65 14.56
C ALA A 217 4.41 8.12 14.12
N GLU A 218 5.58 8.75 14.15
CA GLU A 218 5.82 10.11 13.66
C GLU A 218 5.61 10.21 12.16
N GLU A 219 6.17 9.29 11.38
CA GLU A 219 5.99 9.21 9.93
C GLU A 219 4.52 9.00 9.53
N ALA A 220 3.78 8.23 10.32
CA ALA A 220 2.34 8.05 10.12
C ALA A 220 1.48 9.20 10.70
N GLY A 221 2.10 10.25 11.26
CA GLY A 221 1.39 11.34 11.94
C GLY A 221 0.80 10.96 13.30
N ALA A 222 1.21 9.82 13.86
CA ALA A 222 0.69 9.28 15.11
C ALA A 222 1.45 9.74 16.36
N SER A 223 2.45 10.63 16.22
CA SER A 223 3.23 11.17 17.37
C SER A 223 2.34 11.92 18.34
N GLY A 224 2.15 11.34 19.52
CA GLY A 224 1.41 11.95 20.62
C GLY A 224 2.36 12.66 21.57
N ASP A 225 2.17 13.96 21.80
CA ASP A 225 2.93 14.76 22.78
C ASP A 225 2.59 14.40 24.26
N GLY A 226 2.09 13.21 24.55
CA GLY A 226 1.67 12.80 25.89
C GLY A 226 0.51 13.62 26.48
N ALA A 227 -0.02 14.60 25.75
CA ALA A 227 -1.15 15.41 26.17
C ALA A 227 -2.45 14.59 26.19
N PRO A 228 -3.37 14.82 27.13
CA PRO A 228 -4.63 14.11 27.19
C PRO A 228 -5.41 14.33 25.89
N LYS A 229 -5.69 13.20 25.18
CA LYS A 229 -6.39 13.21 23.89
C LYS A 229 -7.81 13.74 24.06
N SER A 230 -8.16 14.81 23.35
CA SER A 230 -9.48 15.42 23.41
C SER A 230 -10.54 14.55 22.73
N LYS A 231 -11.54 14.09 23.50
CA LYS A 231 -12.68 13.34 22.95
C LYS A 231 -13.39 14.08 21.82
N THR A 232 -13.50 15.40 21.93
CA THR A 232 -14.13 16.25 20.89
C THR A 232 -13.36 16.18 19.59
N LYS A 233 -12.02 16.34 19.61
CA LYS A 233 -11.19 16.26 18.40
C LYS A 233 -11.20 14.86 17.79
N MET A 234 -11.25 13.82 18.62
CA MET A 234 -11.38 12.44 18.19
C MET A 234 -12.68 12.22 17.39
N TRP A 235 -13.84 12.71 17.89
CA TRP A 235 -15.09 12.62 17.15
C TRP A 235 -15.10 13.47 15.89
N ILE A 236 -14.52 14.67 15.92
CA ILE A 236 -14.41 15.55 14.74
C ILE A 236 -13.60 14.86 13.65
N SER A 237 -12.42 14.31 13.97
CA SER A 237 -11.59 13.60 12.97
C SER A 237 -12.31 12.37 12.39
N GLY A 238 -13.06 11.64 13.22
CA GLY A 238 -13.89 10.53 12.78
C GLY A 238 -15.01 10.94 11.83
N ILE A 239 -15.72 12.04 12.13
CA ILE A 239 -16.77 12.58 11.28
C ILE A 239 -16.20 13.07 9.94
N ILE A 240 -15.03 13.75 9.96
CA ILE A 240 -14.36 14.20 8.74
C ILE A 240 -13.97 13.00 7.88
N LEU A 241 -13.33 11.98 8.46
CA LEU A 241 -12.95 10.76 7.73
C LEU A 241 -14.17 10.08 7.12
N LEU A 242 -15.22 9.82 7.91
CA LEU A 242 -16.45 9.18 7.42
C LEU A 242 -17.13 10.02 6.34
N GLY A 243 -17.17 11.35 6.50
CA GLY A 243 -17.74 12.27 5.51
C GLY A 243 -16.97 12.23 4.18
N VAL A 244 -15.64 12.25 4.23
CA VAL A 244 -14.80 12.16 3.03
C VAL A 244 -14.97 10.80 2.35
N VAL A 245 -14.91 9.71 3.11
CA VAL A 245 -15.12 8.34 2.58
C VAL A 245 -16.52 8.19 1.98
N ALA A 246 -17.54 8.73 2.62
CA ALA A 246 -18.92 8.73 2.09
C ALA A 246 -19.02 9.53 0.77
N CYS A 247 -18.42 10.71 0.68
CA CYS A 247 -18.38 11.49 -0.57
C CYS A 247 -17.66 10.72 -1.69
N MET A 248 -16.58 10.03 -1.37
CA MET A 248 -15.84 9.20 -2.33
C MET A 248 -16.66 7.98 -2.78
N ALA A 249 -17.38 7.35 -1.86
CA ALA A 249 -18.24 6.20 -2.14
C ALA A 249 -19.43 6.56 -3.05
N LEU A 250 -20.01 7.75 -2.84
CA LEU A 250 -21.13 8.24 -3.62
C LEU A 250 -20.73 8.69 -5.04
N GLY A 251 -19.44 8.86 -5.31
CA GLY A 251 -18.92 9.24 -6.65
C GLY A 251 -19.50 10.57 -7.15
N LEU A 252 -19.64 11.56 -6.26
CA LEU A 252 -20.26 12.84 -6.58
C LEU A 252 -19.49 13.56 -7.69
N LYS A 253 -20.12 13.82 -8.83
CA LYS A 253 -19.51 14.56 -9.95
C LYS A 253 -19.07 15.96 -9.57
N THR A 254 -19.76 16.59 -8.62
CA THR A 254 -19.44 17.94 -8.11
C THR A 254 -18.28 17.96 -7.13
N LEU A 255 -17.92 16.82 -6.55
CA LEU A 255 -16.84 16.69 -5.58
C LEU A 255 -15.94 15.49 -5.93
N PRO A 256 -15.02 15.65 -6.91
CA PRO A 256 -14.06 14.60 -7.27
C PRO A 256 -13.26 14.09 -6.08
N LEU A 257 -12.76 12.86 -6.13
CA LEU A 257 -12.05 12.18 -5.04
C LEU A 257 -10.92 13.03 -4.44
N HIS A 258 -10.07 13.63 -5.28
CA HIS A 258 -8.97 14.48 -4.85
C HIS A 258 -9.44 15.76 -4.15
N THR A 259 -10.55 16.35 -4.62
CA THR A 259 -11.14 17.55 -3.98
C THR A 259 -11.72 17.20 -2.63
N ALA A 260 -12.42 16.06 -2.51
CA ALA A 260 -12.95 15.57 -1.23
C ALA A 260 -11.81 15.34 -0.21
N ALA A 261 -10.71 14.71 -0.64
CA ALA A 261 -9.54 14.47 0.23
C ALA A 261 -8.91 15.78 0.73
N VAL A 262 -8.66 16.73 -0.19
CA VAL A 262 -8.07 18.02 0.17
C VAL A 262 -9.01 18.82 1.09
N THR A 263 -10.32 18.80 0.82
CA THR A 263 -11.31 19.45 1.69
C THR A 263 -11.27 18.84 3.11
N GLY A 264 -11.25 17.51 3.21
CA GLY A 264 -11.11 16.83 4.51
C GLY A 264 -9.81 17.18 5.23
N ALA A 265 -8.68 17.24 4.51
CA ALA A 265 -7.40 17.66 5.06
C ALA A 265 -7.44 19.09 5.61
N ILE A 266 -8.01 20.03 4.85
CA ILE A 266 -8.22 21.42 5.31
C ILE A 266 -9.10 21.46 6.55
N LEU A 267 -10.21 20.71 6.58
CA LEU A 267 -11.09 20.64 7.74
C LEU A 267 -10.36 20.08 8.97
N CYS A 268 -9.48 19.09 8.85
CA CYS A 268 -8.68 18.58 9.96
C CYS A 268 -7.79 19.68 10.59
N VAL A 269 -7.22 20.57 9.77
CA VAL A 269 -6.40 21.69 10.26
C VAL A 269 -7.26 22.80 10.85
N VAL A 270 -8.31 23.24 10.15
CA VAL A 270 -9.19 24.32 10.57
C VAL A 270 -9.92 24.00 11.88
N THR A 271 -10.33 22.75 12.08
CA THR A 271 -10.97 22.30 13.32
C THR A 271 -9.97 22.05 14.45
N GLY A 272 -8.66 22.18 14.18
CA GLY A 272 -7.60 22.00 15.16
C GLY A 272 -7.36 20.53 15.56
N CYS A 273 -7.80 19.57 14.75
CA CYS A 273 -7.41 18.16 14.90
C CYS A 273 -5.90 17.98 14.69
N LEU A 274 -5.33 18.74 13.73
CA LEU A 274 -3.90 18.87 13.47
C LEU A 274 -3.50 20.33 13.43
N LYS A 275 -2.25 20.62 13.80
CA LYS A 275 -1.57 21.86 13.42
C LYS A 275 -1.05 21.74 11.98
N GLU A 276 -0.84 22.87 11.30
CA GLU A 276 -0.30 22.91 9.94
C GLU A 276 1.00 22.09 9.79
N LYS A 277 1.95 22.27 10.70
CA LYS A 277 3.22 21.52 10.70
C LYS A 277 3.00 20.00 10.84
N GLU A 278 2.03 19.59 11.64
CA GLU A 278 1.68 18.18 11.84
C GLU A 278 1.01 17.61 10.60
N ALA A 279 0.19 18.41 9.90
CA ALA A 279 -0.41 18.00 8.62
C ALA A 279 0.66 17.73 7.56
N TYR A 280 1.66 18.62 7.43
CA TYR A 280 2.77 18.41 6.49
C TYR A 280 3.67 17.23 6.87
N ALA A 281 3.92 17.03 8.17
CA ALA A 281 4.70 15.91 8.66
C ALA A 281 4.00 14.56 8.47
N GLY A 282 2.66 14.56 8.46
CA GLY A 282 1.87 13.34 8.22
C GLY A 282 1.80 12.91 6.75
N ILE A 283 2.35 13.69 5.82
CA ILE A 283 2.40 13.33 4.40
C ILE A 283 3.65 12.48 4.14
N ASP A 284 3.47 11.29 3.60
CA ASP A 284 4.57 10.47 3.07
C ASP A 284 5.09 11.06 1.75
N TRP A 285 6.04 11.98 1.89
CA TRP A 285 6.68 12.66 0.76
C TRP A 285 7.47 11.70 -0.13
N VAL A 286 8.00 10.61 0.42
CA VAL A 286 8.73 9.61 -0.36
C VAL A 286 7.79 8.99 -1.39
N THR A 287 6.62 8.53 -0.94
CA THR A 287 5.58 7.99 -1.83
C THR A 287 5.07 9.04 -2.82
N ILE A 288 4.85 10.28 -2.40
CA ILE A 288 4.38 11.37 -3.29
C ILE A 288 5.38 11.61 -4.44
N PHE A 289 6.66 11.83 -4.14
CA PHE A 289 7.68 12.11 -5.15
C PHE A 289 8.01 10.89 -6.01
N LEU A 290 8.05 9.70 -5.43
CA LEU A 290 8.26 8.46 -6.18
C LEU A 290 7.15 8.27 -7.20
N PHE A 291 5.91 8.38 -6.78
CA PHE A 291 4.76 8.19 -7.66
C PHE A 291 4.71 9.27 -8.76
N ALA A 292 4.84 10.54 -8.39
CA ALA A 292 4.85 11.66 -9.36
C ALA A 292 5.96 11.51 -10.42
N GLY A 293 7.18 11.13 -10.00
CA GLY A 293 8.29 10.88 -10.92
C GLY A 293 8.02 9.72 -11.87
N MET A 294 7.50 8.61 -11.35
CA MET A 294 7.21 7.42 -12.15
C MET A 294 6.05 7.61 -13.13
N LEU A 295 5.07 8.46 -12.83
CA LEU A 295 4.04 8.84 -13.81
C LEU A 295 4.64 9.52 -15.05
N SER A 296 5.66 10.35 -14.89
CA SER A 296 6.37 10.97 -16.01
C SER A 296 7.18 9.94 -16.80
N VAL A 297 7.81 8.97 -16.13
CA VAL A 297 8.48 7.83 -16.79
C VAL A 297 7.48 7.00 -17.59
N ALA A 298 6.30 6.70 -17.03
CA ALA A 298 5.23 5.98 -17.71
C ALA A 298 4.77 6.71 -18.99
N SER A 299 4.60 8.05 -18.92
CA SER A 299 4.27 8.87 -20.08
C SER A 299 5.37 8.86 -21.16
N ALA A 300 6.64 8.81 -20.75
CA ALA A 300 7.76 8.65 -21.68
C ALA A 300 7.73 7.29 -22.38
N MET A 301 7.48 6.21 -21.65
CA MET A 301 7.39 4.86 -22.21
C MET A 301 6.31 4.76 -23.28
N GLU A 302 5.14 5.34 -23.01
CA GLU A 302 4.03 5.37 -23.97
C GLU A 302 4.39 6.16 -25.23
N LYS A 303 4.89 7.40 -25.08
CA LYS A 303 5.20 8.30 -26.20
C LYS A 303 6.33 7.82 -27.09
N THR A 304 7.33 7.16 -26.52
CA THR A 304 8.49 6.69 -27.28
C THR A 304 8.29 5.29 -27.87
N GLY A 305 7.24 4.58 -27.46
CA GLY A 305 7.03 3.18 -27.79
C GLY A 305 7.92 2.20 -27.03
N ALA A 306 8.67 2.67 -26.03
CA ALA A 306 9.52 1.81 -25.19
C ALA A 306 8.70 0.71 -24.48
N GLY A 307 7.49 1.05 -24.02
CA GLY A 307 6.56 0.08 -23.44
C GLY A 307 6.19 -1.04 -24.40
N LYS A 308 5.93 -0.69 -25.67
CA LYS A 308 5.62 -1.66 -26.71
C LYS A 308 6.80 -2.61 -26.98
N MET A 309 8.03 -2.11 -26.99
CA MET A 309 9.22 -2.98 -27.18
C MET A 309 9.36 -4.03 -26.07
N ILE A 310 9.10 -3.66 -24.81
CA ILE A 310 9.06 -4.62 -23.69
C ILE A 310 7.92 -5.63 -23.92
N ALA A 311 6.74 -5.13 -24.23
CA ALA A 311 5.54 -5.93 -24.41
C ALA A 311 5.71 -6.97 -25.55
N ASP A 312 6.19 -6.53 -26.71
CA ASP A 312 6.45 -7.42 -27.87
C ASP A 312 7.45 -8.53 -27.49
N THR A 313 8.48 -8.19 -26.70
CA THR A 313 9.45 -9.18 -26.21
C THR A 313 8.76 -10.23 -25.33
N VAL A 314 7.94 -9.81 -24.37
CA VAL A 314 7.20 -10.71 -23.46
C VAL A 314 6.20 -11.56 -24.23
N VAL A 315 5.44 -10.95 -25.15
CA VAL A 315 4.45 -11.65 -25.99
C VAL A 315 5.12 -12.72 -26.85
N ASN A 316 6.26 -12.40 -27.48
CA ASN A 316 7.03 -13.38 -28.26
C ASN A 316 7.51 -14.57 -27.41
N MET A 317 7.82 -14.34 -26.13
CA MET A 317 8.18 -15.43 -25.20
C MET A 317 6.97 -16.29 -24.79
N MET A 318 5.75 -15.72 -24.81
CA MET A 318 4.51 -16.44 -24.47
C MET A 318 3.95 -17.29 -25.63
N GLY A 319 4.40 -17.05 -26.87
CA GLY A 319 3.96 -17.76 -28.06
C GLY A 319 2.80 -17.09 -28.80
N GLU A 320 2.26 -17.77 -29.84
CA GLU A 320 1.30 -17.19 -30.80
C GLU A 320 -0.07 -16.83 -30.19
N ASN A 321 -0.46 -17.43 -29.07
CA ASN A 321 -1.75 -17.16 -28.39
C ASN A 321 -1.53 -16.88 -26.91
N PRO A 322 -1.08 -15.68 -26.52
CA PRO A 322 -0.85 -15.32 -25.13
C PRO A 322 -2.17 -15.35 -24.34
N ASN A 323 -2.20 -16.19 -23.29
CA ASN A 323 -3.36 -16.30 -22.41
C ASN A 323 -3.33 -15.20 -21.35
N PRO A 324 -4.36 -14.31 -21.28
CA PRO A 324 -4.40 -13.22 -20.28
C PRO A 324 -4.35 -13.71 -18.83
N TYR A 325 -4.91 -14.87 -18.53
CA TYR A 325 -4.84 -15.47 -17.18
C TYR A 325 -3.41 -15.83 -16.80
N VAL A 326 -2.66 -16.43 -17.74
CA VAL A 326 -1.25 -16.78 -17.52
C VAL A 326 -0.41 -15.52 -17.37
N LEU A 327 -0.64 -14.50 -18.22
CA LEU A 327 0.01 -13.21 -18.11
C LEU A 327 -0.21 -12.60 -16.73
N THR A 328 -1.47 -12.54 -16.27
CA THR A 328 -1.84 -11.98 -14.97
C THR A 328 -1.17 -12.75 -13.83
N ALA A 329 -1.15 -14.09 -13.90
CA ALA A 329 -0.48 -14.91 -12.90
C ALA A 329 1.04 -14.68 -12.87
N VAL A 330 1.69 -14.57 -14.02
CA VAL A 330 3.13 -14.31 -14.14
C VAL A 330 3.47 -12.91 -13.61
N LEU A 331 2.72 -11.88 -14.00
CA LEU A 331 2.93 -10.52 -13.53
C LEU A 331 2.65 -10.39 -12.02
N PHE A 332 1.62 -11.08 -11.51
CA PHE A 332 1.39 -11.19 -10.07
C PHE A 332 2.60 -11.78 -9.36
N LEU A 333 3.10 -12.92 -9.86
CA LEU A 333 4.24 -13.61 -9.26
C LEU A 333 5.50 -12.72 -9.26
N ILE A 334 5.81 -12.08 -10.39
CA ILE A 334 6.95 -11.15 -10.50
C ILE A 334 6.79 -10.00 -9.49
N SER A 335 5.62 -9.35 -9.46
CA SER A 335 5.35 -8.26 -8.52
C SER A 335 5.47 -8.72 -7.06
N ASN A 336 4.92 -9.91 -6.75
CA ASN A 336 4.95 -10.46 -5.40
C ASN A 336 6.35 -10.88 -4.96
N VAL A 337 7.18 -11.42 -5.85
CA VAL A 337 8.58 -11.74 -5.55
C VAL A 337 9.40 -10.46 -5.35
N LEU A 338 9.26 -9.49 -6.24
CA LEU A 338 9.99 -8.22 -6.12
C LEU A 338 9.66 -7.49 -4.81
N THR A 339 8.39 -7.42 -4.44
CA THR A 339 7.96 -6.71 -3.23
C THR A 339 8.47 -7.35 -1.93
N GLN A 340 8.95 -8.60 -1.94
CA GLN A 340 9.59 -9.19 -0.76
C GLN A 340 10.98 -8.60 -0.45
N PHE A 341 11.62 -7.98 -1.44
CA PHE A 341 13.00 -7.50 -1.35
C PHE A 341 13.13 -5.99 -1.61
N MET A 342 12.09 -5.34 -2.12
CA MET A 342 12.06 -3.90 -2.38
C MET A 342 10.70 -3.31 -1.95
N SER A 343 10.62 -2.00 -1.84
CA SER A 343 9.39 -1.30 -1.46
C SER A 343 8.20 -1.68 -2.35
N ASN A 344 7.03 -1.91 -1.72
CA ASN A 344 5.74 -2.15 -2.41
C ASN A 344 5.44 -1.04 -3.42
N THR A 345 5.71 0.20 -3.02
CA THR A 345 5.51 1.40 -3.83
C THR A 345 6.38 1.37 -5.08
N ALA A 346 7.67 1.05 -4.93
CA ALA A 346 8.62 0.96 -6.04
C ALA A 346 8.27 -0.19 -6.99
N SER A 347 7.90 -1.36 -6.45
CA SER A 347 7.47 -2.52 -7.26
C SER A 347 6.26 -2.18 -8.13
N ALA A 348 5.22 -1.58 -7.56
CA ALA A 348 4.03 -1.17 -8.30
C ALA A 348 4.35 -0.09 -9.34
N ALA A 349 5.15 0.92 -8.98
CA ALA A 349 5.50 2.03 -9.87
C ALA A 349 6.34 1.59 -11.07
N LEU A 350 7.22 0.60 -10.87
CA LEU A 350 8.03 0.02 -11.93
C LEU A 350 7.18 -0.83 -12.89
N LEU A 351 6.32 -1.69 -12.32
CA LEU A 351 5.60 -2.70 -13.11
C LEU A 351 4.30 -2.18 -13.76
N ALA A 352 3.66 -1.15 -13.21
CA ALA A 352 2.38 -0.68 -13.72
C ALA A 352 2.43 -0.22 -15.20
N PRO A 353 3.37 0.63 -15.65
CA PRO A 353 3.45 1.00 -17.06
C PRO A 353 3.81 -0.18 -17.98
N ILE A 354 4.62 -1.12 -17.50
CA ILE A 354 4.96 -2.34 -18.22
C ILE A 354 3.72 -3.21 -18.39
N GLY A 355 2.94 -3.40 -17.32
CA GLY A 355 1.70 -4.16 -17.33
C GLY A 355 0.65 -3.61 -18.30
N ILE A 356 0.50 -2.26 -18.36
CA ILE A 356 -0.37 -1.59 -19.34
C ILE A 356 0.08 -1.93 -20.76
N SER A 357 1.37 -1.75 -21.06
CA SER A 357 1.91 -1.99 -22.41
C SER A 357 1.74 -3.43 -22.86
N ILE A 358 1.96 -4.41 -21.98
CA ILE A 358 1.81 -5.83 -22.28
C ILE A 358 0.32 -6.15 -22.52
N ALA A 359 -0.58 -5.71 -21.64
CA ALA A 359 -2.01 -5.96 -21.78
C ALA A 359 -2.55 -5.42 -23.12
N GLN A 360 -2.18 -4.19 -23.47
CA GLN A 360 -2.56 -3.57 -24.74
C GLN A 360 -2.00 -4.32 -25.96
N SER A 361 -0.77 -4.84 -25.87
CA SER A 361 -0.15 -5.58 -26.99
C SER A 361 -0.87 -6.90 -27.32
N ILE A 362 -1.48 -7.53 -26.31
CA ILE A 362 -2.29 -8.76 -26.51
C ILE A 362 -3.77 -8.47 -26.73
N GLY A 363 -4.17 -7.20 -26.80
CA GLY A 363 -5.56 -6.78 -26.94
C GLY A 363 -6.44 -7.01 -25.71
N ALA A 364 -5.84 -7.20 -24.52
CA ALA A 364 -6.54 -7.37 -23.25
C ALA A 364 -6.78 -6.04 -22.55
N ASP A 365 -7.79 -5.98 -21.67
CA ASP A 365 -8.01 -4.82 -20.78
C ASP A 365 -6.84 -4.72 -19.76
N PRO A 366 -6.16 -3.57 -19.65
CA PRO A 366 -5.13 -3.37 -18.64
C PRO A 366 -5.63 -3.40 -17.19
N LYS A 367 -6.92 -3.14 -16.92
CA LYS A 367 -7.47 -3.06 -15.56
C LYS A 367 -7.22 -4.33 -14.73
N PRO A 368 -7.59 -5.55 -15.19
CA PRO A 368 -7.35 -6.77 -14.40
C PRO A 368 -5.87 -7.01 -14.14
N VAL A 369 -5.01 -6.70 -15.12
CA VAL A 369 -3.55 -6.84 -14.96
C VAL A 369 -3.01 -5.88 -13.90
N LEU A 370 -3.45 -4.63 -13.93
CA LEU A 370 -3.02 -3.63 -12.93
C LEU A 370 -3.60 -3.92 -11.55
N MET A 371 -4.83 -4.42 -11.46
CA MET A 371 -5.38 -4.90 -10.19
C MET A 371 -4.49 -6.00 -9.61
N ALA A 372 -4.11 -6.99 -10.42
CA ALA A 372 -3.24 -8.06 -9.99
C ALA A 372 -1.86 -7.57 -9.52
N LEU A 373 -1.25 -6.61 -10.24
CA LEU A 373 0.02 -6.00 -9.87
C LEU A 373 -0.06 -5.24 -8.53
N GLY A 374 -1.10 -4.43 -8.35
CA GLY A 374 -1.31 -3.66 -7.11
C GLY A 374 -1.54 -4.54 -5.89
N ILE A 375 -2.38 -5.57 -6.04
CA ILE A 375 -2.63 -6.56 -4.99
C ILE A 375 -1.35 -7.33 -4.67
N ALA A 376 -0.65 -7.84 -5.69
CA ALA A 376 0.59 -8.60 -5.52
C ALA A 376 1.68 -7.81 -4.79
N ALA A 377 1.86 -6.53 -5.14
CA ALA A 377 2.81 -5.64 -4.48
C ALA A 377 2.47 -5.41 -2.99
N SER A 378 1.20 -5.55 -2.62
CA SER A 378 0.74 -5.37 -1.24
C SER A 378 0.78 -6.66 -0.41
N MET A 379 0.89 -7.85 -1.06
CA MET A 379 0.96 -9.16 -0.40
C MET A 379 2.41 -9.51 0.02
N ALA A 380 2.99 -8.62 0.80
CA ALA A 380 4.40 -8.66 1.20
C ALA A 380 4.55 -9.30 2.59
N PHE A 381 4.39 -10.64 2.66
CA PHE A 381 4.33 -11.39 3.91
C PHE A 381 5.59 -12.20 4.21
N ALA A 382 6.41 -12.53 3.18
CA ALA A 382 7.42 -13.57 3.29
C ALA A 382 8.77 -13.09 3.84
N THR A 383 8.98 -11.77 3.98
CA THR A 383 10.22 -11.24 4.56
C THR A 383 9.95 -10.12 5.57
N PRO A 384 10.83 -9.93 6.55
CA PRO A 384 10.67 -8.85 7.54
C PRO A 384 10.86 -7.46 6.93
N MET A 385 11.63 -7.33 5.87
CA MET A 385 11.96 -6.06 5.22
C MET A 385 10.97 -5.64 4.14
N ALA A 386 10.05 -6.52 3.75
CA ALA A 386 9.12 -6.27 2.65
C ALA A 386 8.19 -5.06 2.91
N THR A 387 7.82 -4.83 4.16
CA THR A 387 6.97 -3.70 4.55
C THR A 387 7.33 -3.18 5.94
N PRO A 388 7.14 -1.88 6.23
CA PRO A 388 7.32 -1.33 7.57
C PRO A 388 6.50 -2.05 8.66
N PRO A 389 5.23 -2.46 8.46
CA PRO A 389 4.50 -3.31 9.38
C PRO A 389 5.26 -4.56 9.85
N ASN A 390 5.89 -5.27 8.90
CA ASN A 390 6.66 -6.47 9.22
C ASN A 390 7.92 -6.13 10.04
N THR A 391 8.62 -5.07 9.65
CA THR A 391 9.83 -4.61 10.34
C THR A 391 9.53 -4.17 11.78
N LEU A 392 8.42 -3.45 12.00
CA LEU A 392 8.02 -2.97 13.32
C LEU A 392 7.79 -4.11 14.32
N VAL A 393 7.17 -5.20 13.90
CA VAL A 393 6.87 -6.33 14.79
C VAL A 393 8.03 -7.32 14.91
N LEU A 394 9.10 -7.19 14.10
CA LEU A 394 10.25 -8.09 14.07
C LEU A 394 10.91 -8.23 15.45
N GLY A 395 11.37 -7.12 16.02
CA GLY A 395 12.04 -7.06 17.33
C GLY A 395 11.12 -7.45 18.48
N PRO A 396 9.97 -6.75 18.66
CA PRO A 396 9.02 -7.06 19.73
C PRO A 396 8.49 -8.47 19.71
N GLY A 397 8.29 -9.06 18.52
CA GLY A 397 7.87 -10.45 18.35
C GLY A 397 9.00 -11.47 18.48
N GLY A 398 10.26 -11.02 18.52
CA GLY A 398 11.44 -11.89 18.53
C GLY A 398 11.55 -12.78 17.29
N PHE A 399 11.04 -12.30 16.14
CA PHE A 399 10.98 -13.07 14.90
C PHE A 399 12.35 -13.17 14.23
N SER A 400 12.54 -14.24 13.48
CA SER A 400 13.66 -14.41 12.55
C SER A 400 13.15 -14.31 11.11
N PHE A 401 14.06 -14.10 10.18
CA PHE A 401 13.73 -14.12 8.74
C PHE A 401 12.96 -15.39 8.35
N ASN A 402 13.39 -16.54 8.89
CA ASN A 402 12.78 -17.84 8.59
C ASN A 402 11.33 -17.97 9.09
N ASP A 403 10.95 -17.25 10.15
CA ASP A 403 9.59 -17.23 10.66
C ASP A 403 8.65 -16.55 9.65
N TYR A 404 9.09 -15.44 9.03
CA TYR A 404 8.36 -14.79 7.95
C TYR A 404 8.21 -15.68 6.72
N VAL A 405 9.29 -16.37 6.30
CA VAL A 405 9.24 -17.29 5.16
C VAL A 405 8.20 -18.39 5.39
N LYS A 406 8.24 -19.03 6.57
CA LYS A 406 7.32 -20.13 6.90
C LYS A 406 5.86 -19.72 6.92
N VAL A 407 5.56 -18.54 7.46
CA VAL A 407 4.19 -18.02 7.56
C VAL A 407 3.76 -17.35 6.26
N GLY A 408 4.64 -16.56 5.65
CA GLY A 408 4.30 -15.67 4.54
C GLY A 408 4.26 -16.34 3.18
N VAL A 409 5.18 -17.29 2.87
CA VAL A 409 5.19 -17.93 1.54
C VAL A 409 3.86 -18.65 1.23
N PRO A 410 3.27 -19.44 2.13
CA PRO A 410 1.94 -20.01 1.87
C PRO A 410 0.87 -18.94 1.64
N MET A 411 0.92 -17.81 2.35
CA MET A 411 -0.02 -16.70 2.16
C MET A 411 0.15 -16.02 0.80
N CYS A 412 1.38 -15.84 0.34
CA CYS A 412 1.66 -15.33 -1.00
C CYS A 412 1.08 -16.24 -2.09
N LEU A 413 1.24 -17.56 -1.94
CA LEU A 413 0.66 -18.54 -2.88
C LEU A 413 -0.87 -18.55 -2.84
N ILE A 414 -1.47 -18.50 -1.66
CA ILE A 414 -2.93 -18.39 -1.51
C ILE A 414 -3.44 -17.11 -2.17
N SER A 415 -2.73 -15.99 -1.98
CA SER A 415 -3.10 -14.70 -2.59
C SER A 415 -2.99 -14.73 -4.12
N LEU A 416 -1.95 -15.40 -4.67
CA LEU A 416 -1.81 -15.61 -6.11
C LEU A 416 -3.01 -16.39 -6.66
N VAL A 417 -3.30 -17.55 -6.09
CA VAL A 417 -4.41 -18.42 -6.55
C VAL A 417 -5.75 -17.69 -6.45
N ALA A 418 -6.01 -17.06 -5.29
CA ALA A 418 -7.25 -16.30 -5.09
C ALA A 418 -7.37 -15.14 -6.09
N SER A 419 -6.29 -14.40 -6.35
CA SER A 419 -6.31 -13.27 -7.28
C SER A 419 -6.55 -13.71 -8.72
N VAL A 420 -5.91 -14.78 -9.18
CA VAL A 420 -6.09 -15.32 -10.54
C VAL A 420 -7.53 -15.81 -10.77
N ILE A 421 -8.19 -16.30 -9.71
CA ILE A 421 -9.60 -16.74 -9.78
C ILE A 421 -10.56 -15.55 -9.70
N ILE A 422 -10.36 -14.66 -8.75
CA ILE A 422 -11.35 -13.61 -8.39
C ILE A 422 -11.28 -12.44 -9.37
N ILE A 423 -10.07 -11.98 -9.75
CA ILE A 423 -9.91 -10.80 -10.59
C ILE A 423 -10.69 -10.91 -11.91
N PRO A 424 -10.60 -12.00 -12.69
CA PRO A 424 -11.31 -12.09 -13.95
C PRO A 424 -12.84 -12.16 -13.82
N ILE A 425 -13.37 -12.47 -12.62
CA ILE A 425 -14.83 -12.48 -12.37
C ILE A 425 -15.37 -11.05 -12.41
N PHE A 426 -14.62 -10.08 -11.84
CA PHE A 426 -15.04 -8.68 -11.74
C PHE A 426 -14.49 -7.82 -12.88
N TRP A 427 -13.35 -8.20 -13.44
CA TRP A 427 -12.67 -7.50 -14.54
C TRP A 427 -12.32 -8.52 -15.63
N PRO A 428 -13.24 -8.78 -16.57
CA PRO A 428 -12.94 -9.64 -17.73
C PRO A 428 -11.82 -9.05 -18.57
N PHE A 429 -11.01 -9.93 -19.20
CA PHE A 429 -9.90 -9.54 -20.07
C PHE A 429 -10.37 -9.09 -21.44
#